data_7ff6e4155c5ecd4bdfef226be5b66044
#
_entry.id   7ff6e4155c5ecd4bdfef226be5b66044
#
_cell.length_a   1.000
_cell.length_b   1.000
_cell.length_c   1.000
_cell.angle_alpha   90.00
_cell.angle_beta   90.00
_cell.angle_gamma   90.00
#
_symmetry.space_group_name_H-M   'P 1'
#
loop_
_entity.id
_entity.type
_entity.pdbx_description
1 polymer ?
#
loop_
_entity_poly.entity_id
_entity_poly.type
_entity_poly.pdbx_seq_one_letter_code
_entity_poly.pdbx_strand_id
1 'polypeptide(L)'
;MLKRDARKLYREKRKAVSHAQKEKWDDLILIQFQKLNLPFIETAFSYIAMGSHNEIDPFNIIRFLKFTNPQLITAYPVCDFSNGTMKAVVANDDDEFTPNRYGTLEPCGDNELDSWEIDLIIVPLLCFDKNGYRVGYGKGFYDKFLTHCREDVIKIGLSYFEPADEITDRNEFDVALRYCITPREIFEF
;
A
#
# COMPACT_ATOMS: atom_id res chain seq x y z
N MET A 1 7.06 1.49 -20.46
CA MET A 1 8.16 1.90 -19.54
C MET A 1 8.70 0.68 -18.81
N LEU A 2 10.03 0.52 -18.63
CA LEU A 2 10.59 -0.58 -17.83
C LEU A 2 10.48 -0.26 -16.31
N LYS A 3 10.23 -1.27 -15.47
CA LYS A 3 10.14 -1.12 -14.00
C LYS A 3 11.38 -0.44 -13.41
N ARG A 4 12.57 -0.73 -13.93
CA ARG A 4 13.83 -0.11 -13.48
C ARG A 4 13.80 1.41 -13.70
N ASP A 5 13.37 1.84 -14.87
CA ASP A 5 13.36 3.25 -15.27
C ASP A 5 12.23 4.00 -14.54
N ALA A 6 11.07 3.36 -14.38
CA ALA A 6 9.98 3.85 -13.55
C ALA A 6 10.43 4.08 -12.09
N ARG A 7 11.14 3.12 -11.47
CA ARG A 7 11.65 3.28 -10.10
C ARG A 7 12.55 4.50 -9.96
N LYS A 8 13.45 4.72 -10.91
CA LYS A 8 14.35 5.87 -10.90
C LYS A 8 13.56 7.18 -11.02
N LEU A 9 12.70 7.27 -12.02
CA LEU A 9 11.93 8.47 -12.31
C LEU A 9 11.00 8.86 -11.15
N TYR A 10 10.22 7.89 -10.63
CA TYR A 10 9.21 8.19 -9.62
C TYR A 10 9.79 8.38 -8.21
N ARG A 11 10.97 7.82 -7.92
CA ARG A 11 11.71 8.19 -6.71
C ARG A 11 12.14 9.65 -6.75
N GLU A 12 12.67 10.13 -7.88
CA GLU A 12 13.07 11.54 -8.01
C GLU A 12 11.85 12.48 -7.98
N LYS A 13 10.77 12.13 -8.68
CA LYS A 13 9.50 12.88 -8.59
C LYS A 13 9.00 12.99 -7.15
N ARG A 14 9.03 11.87 -6.40
CA ARG A 14 8.57 11.84 -5.00
C ARG A 14 9.45 12.66 -4.07
N LYS A 15 10.77 12.63 -4.24
CA LYS A 15 11.70 13.49 -3.49
C LYS A 15 11.46 14.99 -3.72
N ALA A 16 10.99 15.37 -4.90
CA ALA A 16 10.70 16.75 -5.24
C ALA A 16 9.39 17.28 -4.63
N VAL A 17 8.56 16.39 -4.06
CA VAL A 17 7.31 16.80 -3.36
C VAL A 17 7.68 17.49 -2.05
N SER A 18 7.28 18.74 -1.88
CA SER A 18 7.47 19.48 -0.62
C SER A 18 6.56 18.93 0.48
N HIS A 19 6.92 19.19 1.74
CA HIS A 19 6.13 18.77 2.90
C HIS A 19 4.68 19.30 2.82
N ALA A 20 4.51 20.59 2.55
CA ALA A 20 3.17 21.19 2.41
C ALA A 20 2.36 20.58 1.25
N GLN A 21 3.03 20.20 0.16
CA GLN A 21 2.36 19.53 -0.95
C GLN A 21 1.97 18.10 -0.59
N LYS A 22 2.83 17.41 0.17
CA LYS A 22 2.55 16.06 0.68
C LYS A 22 1.31 16.06 1.57
N GLU A 23 1.26 16.93 2.58
CA GLU A 23 0.10 17.04 3.48
C GLU A 23 -1.20 17.29 2.71
N LYS A 24 -1.18 18.27 1.81
CA LYS A 24 -2.35 18.57 0.97
C LYS A 24 -2.78 17.37 0.11
N TRP A 25 -1.84 16.62 -0.43
CA TRP A 25 -2.16 15.49 -1.30
C TRP A 25 -2.62 14.28 -0.50
N ASP A 26 -2.08 14.05 0.69
CA ASP A 26 -2.55 13.00 1.60
C ASP A 26 -4.02 13.25 2.01
N ASP A 27 -4.40 14.50 2.32
CA ASP A 27 -5.79 14.87 2.60
C ASP A 27 -6.71 14.66 1.38
N LEU A 28 -6.26 15.04 0.19
CA LEU A 28 -7.03 14.84 -1.04
C LEU A 28 -7.22 13.35 -1.35
N ILE A 29 -6.21 12.52 -1.12
CA ILE A 29 -6.30 11.06 -1.28
C ILE A 29 -7.32 10.48 -0.30
N LEU A 30 -7.34 10.95 0.96
CA LEU A 30 -8.38 10.55 1.92
C LEU A 30 -9.79 10.95 1.43
N ILE A 31 -9.96 12.17 0.92
CA ILE A 31 -11.25 12.63 0.37
C ILE A 31 -11.69 11.75 -0.82
N GLN A 32 -10.76 11.34 -1.67
CA GLN A 32 -11.08 10.42 -2.76
C GLN A 32 -11.44 9.02 -2.22
N PHE A 33 -10.65 8.51 -1.26
CA PHE A 33 -10.93 7.21 -0.64
C PHE A 33 -12.34 7.13 -0.06
N GLN A 34 -12.81 8.20 0.59
CA GLN A 34 -14.16 8.28 1.16
C GLN A 34 -15.31 8.20 0.13
N LYS A 35 -15.01 8.40 -1.16
CA LYS A 35 -15.99 8.26 -2.25
C LYS A 35 -16.13 6.84 -2.75
N LEU A 36 -15.22 5.93 -2.37
CA LEU A 36 -15.33 4.53 -2.73
C LEU A 36 -16.54 3.91 -2.04
N ASN A 37 -17.35 3.21 -2.82
CA ASN A 37 -18.43 2.38 -2.28
C ASN A 37 -17.86 1.00 -1.93
N LEU A 38 -17.16 0.91 -0.80
CA LEU A 38 -16.59 -0.34 -0.32
C LEU A 38 -17.65 -1.18 0.42
N PRO A 39 -17.57 -2.52 0.37
CA PRO A 39 -18.32 -3.37 1.28
C PRO A 39 -17.91 -3.10 2.73
N PHE A 40 -18.57 -3.76 3.68
CA PHE A 40 -18.13 -3.71 5.07
C PHE A 40 -16.75 -4.38 5.19
N ILE A 41 -15.79 -3.66 5.75
CA ILE A 41 -14.39 -4.11 5.93
C ILE A 41 -14.20 -4.49 7.39
N GLU A 42 -13.90 -5.77 7.65
CA GLU A 42 -13.59 -6.30 8.99
C GLU A 42 -12.08 -6.32 9.24
N THR A 43 -11.30 -6.55 8.19
CA THR A 43 -9.85 -6.69 8.28
C THR A 43 -9.15 -5.85 7.22
N ALA A 44 -8.16 -5.08 7.63
CA ALA A 44 -7.36 -4.25 6.73
C ALA A 44 -5.86 -4.52 6.93
N PHE A 45 -5.15 -4.74 5.84
CA PHE A 45 -3.70 -4.84 5.82
C PHE A 45 -3.10 -3.58 5.21
N SER A 46 -2.25 -2.90 5.96
CA SER A 46 -1.66 -1.62 5.56
C SER A 46 -0.15 -1.64 5.74
N TYR A 47 0.51 -0.59 5.32
CA TYR A 47 1.93 -0.37 5.57
C TYR A 47 2.14 0.88 6.43
N ILE A 48 3.33 1.00 7.02
CA ILE A 48 3.77 2.21 7.70
C ILE A 48 4.67 2.98 6.74
N ALA A 49 4.32 4.24 6.52
CA ALA A 49 5.02 5.07 5.56
C ALA A 49 6.47 5.36 5.99
N MET A 50 7.41 5.19 5.08
CA MET A 50 8.80 5.61 5.26
C MET A 50 8.94 7.11 4.96
N GLY A 51 9.02 7.93 6.01
CA GLY A 51 9.15 9.38 5.87
C GLY A 51 10.37 9.80 5.04
N SER A 52 11.49 9.09 5.15
CA SER A 52 12.70 9.31 4.35
C SER A 52 12.50 9.14 2.84
N HIS A 53 11.43 8.48 2.43
CA HIS A 53 11.09 8.23 1.03
C HIS A 53 9.89 9.07 0.55
N ASN A 54 9.40 10.02 1.35
CA ASN A 54 8.18 10.78 1.07
C ASN A 54 7.00 9.86 0.66
N GLU A 55 6.87 8.72 1.33
CA GLU A 55 5.74 7.82 1.07
C GLU A 55 4.42 8.45 1.47
N ILE A 56 3.36 8.07 0.76
CA ILE A 56 2.00 8.41 1.15
C ILE A 56 1.70 7.69 2.45
N ASP A 57 1.19 8.43 3.42
CA ASP A 57 0.85 7.86 4.71
C ASP A 57 -0.60 7.37 4.71
N PRO A 58 -0.85 6.06 4.82
CA PRO A 58 -2.19 5.51 4.84
C PRO A 58 -2.90 5.69 6.20
N PHE A 59 -2.25 6.27 7.19
CA PHE A 59 -2.75 6.39 8.56
C PHE A 59 -4.16 7.00 8.65
N ASN A 60 -4.41 8.10 7.92
CA ASN A 60 -5.73 8.73 7.93
C ASN A 60 -6.81 7.85 7.28
N ILE A 61 -6.45 7.01 6.31
CA ILE A 61 -7.36 6.02 5.71
C ILE A 61 -7.71 4.94 6.74
N ILE A 62 -6.72 4.41 7.45
CA ILE A 62 -6.95 3.42 8.52
C ILE A 62 -7.82 4.01 9.64
N ARG A 63 -7.56 5.25 10.05
CA ARG A 63 -8.41 5.95 11.03
C ARG A 63 -9.84 6.13 10.54
N PHE A 64 -10.04 6.45 9.28
CA PHE A 64 -11.38 6.54 8.70
C PHE A 64 -12.09 5.17 8.69
N LEU A 65 -11.39 4.10 8.33
CA LEU A 65 -11.94 2.74 8.40
C LEU A 65 -12.29 2.35 9.84
N LYS A 66 -11.45 2.65 10.83
CA LYS A 66 -11.75 2.44 12.26
C LYS A 66 -12.93 3.28 12.75
N PHE A 67 -13.12 4.47 12.20
CA PHE A 67 -14.31 5.29 12.51
C PHE A 67 -15.60 4.66 11.96
N THR A 68 -15.56 4.06 10.78
CA THR A 68 -16.72 3.38 10.18
C THR A 68 -16.96 1.99 10.78
N ASN A 69 -15.90 1.30 11.19
CA ASN A 69 -15.95 0.03 11.92
C ASN A 69 -14.99 0.07 13.13
N PRO A 70 -15.48 0.38 14.35
CA PRO A 70 -14.64 0.40 15.56
C PRO A 70 -14.00 -0.96 15.92
N GLN A 71 -14.48 -2.06 15.33
CA GLN A 71 -13.94 -3.40 15.53
C GLN A 71 -12.97 -3.83 14.42
N LEU A 72 -12.60 -2.90 13.54
CA LEU A 72 -11.66 -3.19 12.46
C LEU A 72 -10.36 -3.78 13.00
N ILE A 73 -10.00 -4.95 12.52
CA ILE A 73 -8.69 -5.55 12.75
C ILE A 73 -7.71 -4.96 11.74
N THR A 74 -6.63 -4.37 12.23
CA THR A 74 -5.55 -3.85 11.38
C THR A 74 -4.32 -4.71 11.51
N ALA A 75 -3.69 -5.03 10.38
CA ALA A 75 -2.43 -5.77 10.33
C ALA A 75 -1.40 -5.02 9.49
N TYR A 76 -0.12 -5.27 9.79
CA TYR A 76 1.01 -4.63 9.14
C TYR A 76 2.07 -5.67 8.75
N PRO A 77 2.90 -5.38 7.72
CA PRO A 77 3.88 -6.34 7.24
C PRO A 77 5.02 -6.58 8.23
N VAL A 78 5.36 -7.84 8.41
CA VAL A 78 6.63 -8.30 8.97
C VAL A 78 7.34 -9.13 7.91
N CYS A 79 8.52 -8.68 7.48
CA CYS A 79 9.24 -9.26 6.36
C CYS A 79 10.30 -10.28 6.80
N ASP A 80 10.23 -11.49 6.29
CA ASP A 80 11.35 -12.44 6.35
C ASP A 80 12.24 -12.27 5.11
N PHE A 81 13.35 -11.60 5.30
CA PHE A 81 14.29 -11.32 4.23
C PHE A 81 15.15 -12.53 3.82
N SER A 82 15.16 -13.58 4.62
CA SER A 82 15.89 -14.82 4.31
C SER A 82 15.17 -15.64 3.24
N ASN A 83 13.83 -15.70 3.35
CA ASN A 83 12.96 -16.45 2.45
C ASN A 83 12.28 -15.55 1.40
N GLY A 84 12.35 -14.23 1.59
CA GLY A 84 11.65 -13.26 0.74
C GLY A 84 10.13 -13.37 0.88
N THR A 85 9.64 -13.71 2.08
CA THR A 85 8.22 -13.80 2.43
C THR A 85 7.82 -12.68 3.38
N MET A 86 6.52 -12.49 3.55
CA MET A 86 5.94 -11.44 4.38
C MET A 86 4.71 -12.01 5.09
N LYS A 87 4.54 -11.65 6.35
CA LYS A 87 3.38 -11.99 7.18
C LYS A 87 2.59 -10.73 7.48
N ALA A 88 1.28 -10.88 7.68
CA ALA A 88 0.41 -9.85 8.21
C ALA A 88 0.30 -10.04 9.72
N VAL A 89 0.85 -9.10 10.50
CA VAL A 89 0.81 -9.15 11.97
C VAL A 89 -0.17 -8.09 12.47
N VAL A 90 -1.14 -8.53 13.28
CA VAL A 90 -2.14 -7.65 13.88
C VAL A 90 -1.47 -6.69 14.83
N ALA A 91 -1.76 -5.41 14.67
CA ALA A 91 -1.31 -4.38 15.59
C ALA A 91 -2.28 -3.19 15.63
N ASN A 92 -2.35 -2.56 16.78
CA ASN A 92 -3.12 -1.37 17.06
C ASN A 92 -2.22 -0.14 17.19
N ASP A 93 -2.82 1.03 17.34
CA ASP A 93 -2.10 2.31 17.40
C ASP A 93 -1.19 2.44 18.64
N ASP A 94 -1.49 1.67 19.73
CA ASP A 94 -0.73 1.66 20.98
C ASP A 94 0.36 0.57 21.03
N ASP A 95 0.44 -0.28 20.02
CA ASP A 95 1.42 -1.36 19.97
C ASP A 95 2.82 -0.83 19.61
N GLU A 96 3.85 -1.56 20.04
CA GLU A 96 5.23 -1.21 19.77
C GLU A 96 5.63 -1.62 18.34
N PHE A 97 6.31 -0.70 17.66
CA PHE A 97 6.90 -0.93 16.33
C PHE A 97 8.40 -0.71 16.36
N THR A 98 9.15 -1.58 15.72
CA THR A 98 10.61 -1.47 15.61
C THR A 98 11.06 -1.40 14.15
N PRO A 99 12.14 -0.65 13.86
CA PRO A 99 12.66 -0.59 12.50
C PRO A 99 13.38 -1.89 12.13
N ASN A 100 13.04 -2.44 10.97
CA ASN A 100 13.80 -3.53 10.39
C ASN A 100 15.13 -3.02 9.78
N ARG A 101 15.93 -3.93 9.19
CA ARG A 101 17.24 -3.59 8.59
C ARG A 101 17.21 -2.55 7.45
N TYR A 102 16.01 -2.23 6.92
CA TYR A 102 15.82 -1.20 5.89
C TYR A 102 15.18 0.08 6.45
N GLY A 103 14.94 0.13 7.77
CA GLY A 103 14.33 1.27 8.43
C GLY A 103 12.80 1.32 8.31
N THR A 104 12.16 0.27 7.77
CA THR A 104 10.70 0.14 7.78
C THR A 104 10.26 -0.31 9.15
N LEU A 105 9.27 0.36 9.72
CA LEU A 105 8.68 -0.02 11.00
C LEU A 105 7.83 -1.27 10.84
N GLU A 106 8.04 -2.24 11.71
CA GLU A 106 7.30 -3.50 11.79
C GLU A 106 6.76 -3.69 13.22
N PRO A 107 5.54 -4.25 13.40
CA PRO A 107 5.01 -4.53 14.73
C PRO A 107 5.86 -5.59 15.43
N CYS A 108 6.00 -5.45 16.75
CA CYS A 108 6.74 -6.39 17.60
C CYS A 108 5.93 -7.63 18.02
N GLY A 109 4.62 -7.65 17.72
CA GLY A 109 3.72 -8.76 18.05
C GLY A 109 3.95 -9.99 17.18
N ASP A 110 3.32 -11.09 17.57
CA ASP A 110 3.34 -12.38 16.88
C ASP A 110 1.93 -12.86 16.46
N ASN A 111 0.90 -12.04 16.69
CA ASN A 111 -0.49 -12.34 16.30
C ASN A 111 -0.65 -12.20 14.78
N GLU A 112 -0.44 -13.30 14.07
CA GLU A 112 -0.51 -13.36 12.61
C GLU A 112 -1.97 -13.44 12.14
N LEU A 113 -2.36 -12.56 11.22
CA LEU A 113 -3.61 -12.61 10.49
C LEU A 113 -3.40 -13.45 9.22
N ASP A 114 -4.26 -14.45 9.01
CA ASP A 114 -4.21 -15.24 7.77
C ASP A 114 -4.50 -14.34 6.56
N SER A 115 -3.71 -14.49 5.50
CA SER A 115 -3.89 -13.74 4.26
C SER A 115 -5.28 -13.94 3.62
N TRP A 116 -5.93 -15.07 3.87
CA TRP A 116 -7.30 -15.37 3.48
C TRP A 116 -8.36 -14.55 4.20
N GLU A 117 -8.07 -14.06 5.39
CA GLU A 117 -9.02 -13.29 6.21
C GLU A 117 -8.99 -11.79 5.89
N ILE A 118 -8.08 -11.35 5.00
CA ILE A 118 -7.92 -9.93 4.70
C ILE A 118 -8.95 -9.48 3.67
N ASP A 119 -9.72 -8.43 4.01
CA ASP A 119 -10.73 -7.83 3.12
C ASP A 119 -10.13 -6.74 2.23
N LEU A 120 -9.23 -5.93 2.80
CA LEU A 120 -8.65 -4.78 2.13
C LEU A 120 -7.15 -4.68 2.36
N ILE A 121 -6.41 -4.45 1.29
CA ILE A 121 -4.95 -4.25 1.34
C ILE A 121 -4.60 -2.90 0.74
N ILE A 122 -3.95 -2.04 1.52
CA ILE A 122 -3.29 -0.84 0.99
C ILE A 122 -1.89 -1.21 0.55
N VAL A 123 -1.65 -1.12 -0.75
CA VAL A 123 -0.42 -1.62 -1.39
C VAL A 123 0.54 -0.47 -1.66
N PRO A 124 1.76 -0.47 -1.08
CA PRO A 124 2.75 0.56 -1.37
C PRO A 124 3.25 0.48 -2.81
N LEU A 125 3.44 1.63 -3.43
CA LEU A 125 3.93 1.73 -4.79
C LEU A 125 4.72 3.03 -5.03
N LEU A 126 5.48 3.06 -6.10
CA LEU A 126 6.12 4.27 -6.65
C LEU A 126 5.28 4.88 -7.76
N CYS A 127 4.71 4.05 -8.63
CA CYS A 127 3.77 4.40 -9.69
C CYS A 127 2.93 3.21 -10.11
N PHE A 128 1.93 3.47 -10.91
CA PHE A 128 1.04 2.46 -11.52
C PHE A 128 0.80 2.83 -12.99
N ASP A 129 0.33 1.88 -13.80
CA ASP A 129 -0.07 2.10 -15.18
C ASP A 129 -1.60 2.02 -15.37
N LYS A 130 -2.06 2.32 -16.57
CA LYS A 130 -3.50 2.32 -16.93
C LYS A 130 -4.18 0.96 -16.87
N ASN A 131 -3.40 -0.11 -16.69
CA ASN A 131 -3.90 -1.49 -16.55
C ASN A 131 -3.91 -1.96 -15.08
N GLY A 132 -3.63 -1.05 -14.13
CA GLY A 132 -3.61 -1.37 -12.69
C GLY A 132 -2.31 -2.03 -12.21
N TYR A 133 -1.32 -2.24 -13.07
CA TYR A 133 -0.04 -2.79 -12.64
C TYR A 133 0.81 -1.72 -11.98
N ARG A 134 1.45 -2.13 -10.88
CA ARG A 134 2.25 -1.21 -10.06
C ARG A 134 3.73 -1.50 -10.13
N VAL A 135 4.50 -0.47 -9.89
CA VAL A 135 5.94 -0.56 -9.64
C VAL A 135 6.21 -0.23 -8.18
N GLY A 136 6.60 -1.24 -7.41
CA GLY A 136 7.09 -1.08 -6.05
C GLY A 136 8.62 -0.96 -5.99
N TYR A 137 9.17 -1.16 -4.79
CA TYR A 137 10.62 -1.05 -4.53
C TYR A 137 11.48 -2.17 -5.13
N GLY A 138 10.87 -3.25 -5.65
CA GLY A 138 11.55 -4.30 -6.40
C GLY A 138 12.00 -5.51 -5.58
N LYS A 139 11.43 -5.73 -4.40
CA LYS A 139 11.69 -6.90 -3.56
C LYS A 139 10.70 -8.04 -3.76
N GLY A 140 9.53 -7.78 -4.37
CA GLY A 140 8.51 -8.78 -4.69
C GLY A 140 7.68 -9.29 -3.49
N PHE A 141 7.87 -8.74 -2.28
CA PHE A 141 7.12 -9.18 -1.09
C PHE A 141 5.61 -9.12 -1.27
N TYR A 142 5.10 -7.97 -1.74
CA TYR A 142 3.67 -7.80 -1.94
C TYR A 142 3.12 -8.70 -3.06
N ASP A 143 3.85 -8.89 -4.17
CA ASP A 143 3.38 -9.77 -5.24
C ASP A 143 3.24 -11.21 -4.74
N LYS A 144 4.25 -11.72 -4.02
CA LYS A 144 4.17 -13.05 -3.39
C LYS A 144 3.04 -13.14 -2.35
N PHE A 145 2.89 -12.14 -1.49
CA PHE A 145 1.85 -12.14 -0.46
C PHE A 145 0.45 -12.16 -1.07
N LEU A 146 0.22 -11.32 -2.08
CA LEU A 146 -1.07 -11.18 -2.75
C LEU A 146 -1.51 -12.48 -3.46
N THR A 147 -0.58 -13.35 -3.87
CA THR A 147 -0.95 -14.65 -4.45
C THR A 147 -1.56 -15.64 -3.43
N HIS A 148 -1.42 -15.36 -2.13
CA HIS A 148 -1.98 -16.17 -1.06
C HIS A 148 -3.29 -15.58 -0.50
N CYS A 149 -3.66 -14.38 -0.92
CA CYS A 149 -4.92 -13.75 -0.53
C CYS A 149 -6.10 -14.30 -1.35
N ARG A 150 -7.32 -14.03 -0.89
CA ARG A 150 -8.54 -14.31 -1.66
C ARG A 150 -8.51 -13.55 -2.99
N GLU A 151 -9.17 -14.08 -4.02
CA GLU A 151 -9.27 -13.41 -5.32
C GLU A 151 -9.99 -12.06 -5.23
N ASP A 152 -11.02 -11.98 -4.38
CA ASP A 152 -11.87 -10.82 -4.16
C ASP A 152 -11.30 -9.78 -3.18
N VAL A 153 -10.11 -10.03 -2.59
CA VAL A 153 -9.45 -9.04 -1.73
C VAL A 153 -9.29 -7.71 -2.43
N ILE A 154 -9.70 -6.64 -1.76
CA ILE A 154 -9.66 -5.29 -2.32
C ILE A 154 -8.24 -4.72 -2.23
N LYS A 155 -7.58 -4.61 -3.37
CA LYS A 155 -6.20 -4.09 -3.50
C LYS A 155 -6.22 -2.62 -3.89
N ILE A 156 -5.82 -1.72 -2.98
CA ILE A 156 -5.81 -0.27 -3.21
C ILE A 156 -4.38 0.25 -3.21
N GLY A 157 -3.98 0.88 -4.31
CA GLY A 157 -2.74 1.64 -4.39
C GLY A 157 -2.98 3.13 -4.11
N LEU A 158 -2.00 3.80 -3.52
CA LEU A 158 -2.02 5.24 -3.30
C LEU A 158 -0.89 5.89 -4.11
N SER A 159 -1.20 6.90 -4.93
CA SER A 159 -0.22 7.56 -5.78
C SER A 159 -0.39 9.07 -5.78
N TYR A 160 0.72 9.83 -5.66
CA TYR A 160 0.69 11.28 -5.89
C TYR A 160 0.60 11.65 -7.37
N PHE A 161 0.87 10.69 -8.24
CA PHE A 161 1.03 10.90 -9.67
C PHE A 161 -0.04 10.14 -10.45
N GLU A 162 -0.40 10.69 -11.59
CA GLU A 162 -1.23 10.06 -12.59
C GLU A 162 -0.58 8.77 -13.11
N PRO A 163 -1.34 7.89 -13.79
CA PRO A 163 -0.80 6.66 -14.37
C PRO A 163 0.43 6.91 -15.21
N ALA A 164 1.43 6.06 -15.03
CA ALA A 164 2.60 6.02 -15.90
C ALA A 164 2.24 5.44 -17.28
N ASP A 165 3.20 5.54 -18.21
CA ASP A 165 3.16 4.73 -19.43
C ASP A 165 3.11 3.25 -19.08
N GLU A 166 2.56 2.44 -19.95
CA GLU A 166 2.45 1.00 -19.79
C GLU A 166 3.78 0.37 -19.32
N ILE A 167 3.70 -0.46 -18.29
CA ILE A 167 4.84 -1.22 -17.76
C ILE A 167 5.03 -2.44 -18.64
N THR A 168 6.14 -2.46 -19.38
CA THR A 168 6.37 -3.43 -20.46
C THR A 168 7.11 -4.70 -20.02
N ASP A 169 7.80 -4.69 -18.88
CA ASP A 169 8.52 -5.82 -18.30
C ASP A 169 7.74 -6.49 -17.15
N ARG A 170 6.40 -6.60 -17.35
CA ARG A 170 5.51 -7.37 -16.48
C ARG A 170 5.79 -8.86 -16.61
N ASN A 171 5.57 -9.59 -15.53
CA ASN A 171 5.66 -11.04 -15.49
C ASN A 171 4.38 -11.65 -14.85
N GLU A 172 4.26 -12.96 -14.87
CA GLU A 172 3.11 -13.70 -14.38
C GLU A 172 2.85 -13.56 -12.86
N PHE A 173 3.83 -13.07 -12.10
CA PHE A 173 3.70 -12.86 -10.65
C PHE A 173 3.20 -11.45 -10.30
N ASP A 174 3.16 -10.53 -11.26
CA ASP A 174 2.69 -9.16 -11.01
C ASP A 174 1.17 -9.15 -10.82
N VAL A 175 0.72 -8.78 -9.62
CA VAL A 175 -0.70 -8.70 -9.29
C VAL A 175 -1.21 -7.29 -9.51
N ALA A 176 -2.27 -7.14 -10.32
CA ALA A 176 -2.92 -5.85 -10.55
C ALA A 176 -3.67 -5.36 -9.30
N LEU A 177 -3.79 -4.05 -9.18
CA LEU A 177 -4.64 -3.38 -8.19
C LEU A 177 -6.11 -3.50 -8.60
N ARG A 178 -7.03 -3.37 -7.65
CA ARG A 178 -8.45 -3.11 -7.93
C ARG A 178 -8.70 -1.61 -8.09
N TYR A 179 -8.06 -0.79 -7.24
CA TYR A 179 -8.13 0.66 -7.29
C TYR A 179 -6.76 1.28 -7.15
N CYS A 180 -6.55 2.43 -7.77
CA CYS A 180 -5.47 3.34 -7.43
C CYS A 180 -6.03 4.73 -7.20
N ILE A 181 -5.69 5.34 -6.07
CA ILE A 181 -6.22 6.64 -5.67
C ILE A 181 -5.13 7.69 -5.81
N THR A 182 -5.44 8.75 -6.55
CA THR A 182 -4.62 9.94 -6.66
C THR A 182 -5.29 11.13 -5.96
N PRO A 183 -4.60 12.27 -5.75
CA PRO A 183 -5.24 13.47 -5.23
C PRO A 183 -6.39 14.02 -6.10
N ARG A 184 -6.49 13.57 -7.36
CA ARG A 184 -7.47 14.08 -8.33
C ARG A 184 -8.63 13.13 -8.56
N GLU A 185 -8.35 11.85 -8.70
CA GLU A 185 -9.34 10.86 -9.11
C GLU A 185 -9.01 9.44 -8.64
N ILE A 186 -9.98 8.56 -8.78
CA ILE A 186 -9.90 7.14 -8.49
C ILE A 186 -9.84 6.39 -9.82
N PHE A 187 -8.86 5.53 -9.96
CA PHE A 187 -8.74 4.57 -11.06
C PHE A 187 -9.24 3.21 -10.59
N GLU A 188 -10.14 2.60 -11.35
CA GLU A 188 -10.67 1.25 -11.11
C GLU A 188 -10.23 0.35 -12.27
N PHE A 189 -9.83 -0.91 -11.96
CA PHE A 189 -9.27 -1.87 -12.91
C PHE A 189 -9.99 -3.22 -12.86
#